data_b1361c9fa85fd49272c461e643ee8d34
#
_entry.id   b1361c9fa85fd49272c461e643ee8d34
#
_cell.length_a   1.000
_cell.length_b   1.000
_cell.length_c   1.000
_cell.angle_alpha   90.00
_cell.angle_beta   90.00
_cell.angle_gamma   90.00
#
_symmetry.space_group_name_H-M   'P 1'
#
loop_
_entity.id
_entity.type
_entity.pdbx_description
1 polymer ?
#
loop_
_entity_poly.entity_id
_entity_poly.type
_entity_poly.pdbx_seq_one_letter_code
_entity_poly.pdbx_strand_id
1 'polypeptide(L)'
;MKNQLPKDPLSEISLKQLGKKIKAKEISCENLANIYLERIRLLNKNLHSYIYVDETGALQNAVAMDKLLKSGVYLGPLMGIPIAIKDICSVDGMPTTNGSIVKSDDITGPEGTLVKRLRSLGCIVLGKTHTVEFALGATGLNKHKGTPKNPWDNKIHRFPGGSSSGSAVAVASGLTAFAIGTDTGGSVRIPASLTGIAGLKTTKGVWPTDGIFPLSPTLDTPGPLARSLDDIKYIFEAYDCNKITTEKEINLKGLKLAKLGFPFTNELDKEVSIAYEKFCKELFGKGIEIETLDIPEALERTNLFPPIVGSEIVAAFGLKRFLKEVDNMDPVTAKRAKVGLDIKSIEYLGHQNRLKELEILASNFFEKYDALVSPTTIMRAMKVEDSEIDGPLHDRSLLSSANTQPANLFNLCGINYPIQRFCSDFNTSTCLPVGFQIICANNADQKAIKIGLALEKEFGKPILPDVNAFLD
;
A
#
# COMPACT_ATOMS: atom_id res chain seq x y z
N MET A 1 2.41 34.08 -14.40
CA MET A 1 3.20 33.70 -13.21
C MET A 1 3.20 32.19 -13.16
N LYS A 2 4.37 31.52 -13.11
CA LYS A 2 4.39 30.06 -12.87
C LYS A 2 3.75 29.83 -11.50
N ASN A 3 2.73 28.99 -11.44
CA ASN A 3 2.11 28.59 -10.18
C ASN A 3 3.19 27.93 -9.31
N GLN A 4 3.52 28.56 -8.19
CA GLN A 4 4.48 27.99 -7.24
C GLN A 4 3.77 26.91 -6.42
N LEU A 5 4.32 25.70 -6.42
CA LEU A 5 3.78 24.61 -5.60
C LEU A 5 3.90 24.96 -4.11
N PRO A 6 2.81 24.93 -3.33
CA PRO A 6 2.89 25.11 -1.88
C PRO A 6 3.87 24.10 -1.27
N LYS A 7 4.63 24.53 -0.24
CA LYS A 7 5.54 23.64 0.47
C LYS A 7 4.77 22.44 1.04
N ASP A 8 5.33 21.27 0.86
CA ASP A 8 4.76 20.06 1.41
C ASP A 8 4.86 20.08 2.96
N PRO A 9 3.74 19.95 3.68
CA PRO A 9 3.72 20.02 5.14
C PRO A 9 4.61 18.98 5.85
N LEU A 10 4.86 17.85 5.21
CA LEU A 10 5.68 16.77 5.76
C LEU A 10 7.09 16.69 5.14
N SER A 11 7.53 17.70 4.38
CA SER A 11 8.87 17.69 3.76
C SER A 11 10.01 17.73 4.77
N GLU A 12 9.79 18.31 5.96
CA GLU A 12 10.83 18.52 6.97
C GLU A 12 10.47 17.95 8.34
N ILE A 13 9.22 17.56 8.54
CA ILE A 13 8.71 17.05 9.83
C ILE A 13 7.99 15.73 9.66
N SER A 14 7.92 14.92 10.72
CA SER A 14 7.11 13.70 10.74
C SER A 14 5.63 14.00 10.97
N LEU A 15 4.77 13.02 10.66
CA LEU A 15 3.34 13.08 10.95
C LEU A 15 3.07 13.32 12.45
N LYS A 16 3.89 12.72 13.31
CA LYS A 16 3.84 12.95 14.77
C LYS A 16 4.10 14.41 15.15
N GLN A 17 5.10 15.05 14.50
CA GLN A 17 5.39 16.47 14.73
C GLN A 17 4.28 17.36 14.18
N LEU A 18 3.70 17.01 13.02
CA LEU A 18 2.54 17.71 12.46
C LEU A 18 1.34 17.65 13.40
N GLY A 19 1.00 16.45 13.92
CA GLY A 19 -0.08 16.29 14.91
C GLY A 19 0.13 17.10 16.19
N LYS A 20 1.40 17.22 16.68
CA LYS A 20 1.73 18.10 17.79
C LYS A 20 1.49 19.57 17.48
N LYS A 21 1.87 20.03 16.28
CA LYS A 21 1.64 21.42 15.83
C LYS A 21 0.15 21.76 15.73
N ILE A 22 -0.66 20.82 15.21
CA ILE A 22 -2.12 20.98 15.21
C ILE A 22 -2.67 21.09 16.62
N LYS A 23 -2.28 20.18 17.52
CA LYS A 23 -2.70 20.21 18.94
C LYS A 23 -2.30 21.50 19.64
N ALA A 24 -1.11 22.01 19.34
CA ALA A 24 -0.60 23.29 19.88
C ALA A 24 -1.24 24.53 19.20
N LYS A 25 -2.09 24.33 18.17
CA LYS A 25 -2.70 25.40 17.36
C LYS A 25 -1.67 26.26 16.60
N GLU A 26 -0.47 25.72 16.32
CA GLU A 26 0.57 26.37 15.53
C GLU A 26 0.23 26.33 14.02
N ILE A 27 -0.53 25.32 13.60
CA ILE A 27 -1.10 25.20 12.28
C ILE A 27 -2.59 24.87 12.40
N SER A 28 -3.45 25.56 11.64
CA SER A 28 -4.87 25.24 11.61
C SER A 28 -5.15 24.08 10.66
N CYS A 29 -6.16 23.28 10.97
CA CYS A 29 -6.63 22.19 10.11
C CYS A 29 -7.09 22.72 8.75
N GLU A 30 -7.77 23.87 8.74
CA GLU A 30 -8.23 24.56 7.51
C GLU A 30 -7.05 24.93 6.61
N ASN A 31 -5.99 25.58 7.16
CA ASN A 31 -4.81 25.93 6.38
C ASN A 31 -4.09 24.67 5.84
N LEU A 32 -3.99 23.63 6.66
CA LEU A 32 -3.37 22.37 6.26
C LEU A 32 -4.15 21.67 5.14
N ALA A 33 -5.48 21.63 5.23
CA ALA A 33 -6.33 21.10 4.16
C ALA A 33 -6.20 21.92 2.87
N ASN A 34 -6.19 23.25 2.95
CA ASN A 34 -5.98 24.13 1.80
C ASN A 34 -4.63 23.88 1.10
N ILE A 35 -3.54 23.68 1.85
CA ILE A 35 -2.23 23.37 1.27
C ILE A 35 -2.30 22.07 0.46
N TYR A 36 -2.87 21.00 1.01
CA TYR A 36 -2.98 19.73 0.29
C TYR A 36 -3.92 19.81 -0.92
N LEU A 37 -5.06 20.48 -0.80
CA LEU A 37 -6.01 20.67 -1.91
C LEU A 37 -5.38 21.47 -3.05
N GLU A 38 -4.60 22.52 -2.74
CA GLU A 38 -3.88 23.28 -3.77
C GLU A 38 -2.80 22.44 -4.44
N ARG A 39 -2.05 21.63 -3.70
CA ARG A 39 -1.08 20.68 -4.26
C ARG A 39 -1.77 19.66 -5.17
N ILE A 40 -2.93 19.12 -4.76
CA ILE A 40 -3.74 18.21 -5.58
C ILE A 40 -4.18 18.92 -6.86
N ARG A 41 -4.71 20.15 -6.77
CA ARG A 41 -5.17 20.95 -7.93
C ARG A 41 -4.05 21.16 -8.96
N LEU A 42 -2.82 21.39 -8.50
CA LEU A 42 -1.68 21.66 -9.38
C LEU A 42 -1.07 20.37 -9.98
N LEU A 43 -1.05 19.27 -9.26
CA LEU A 43 -0.28 18.07 -9.64
C LEU A 43 -1.15 16.90 -10.12
N ASN A 44 -2.42 16.79 -9.66
CA ASN A 44 -3.22 15.61 -9.96
C ASN A 44 -3.56 15.47 -11.44
N LYS A 45 -3.60 16.56 -12.19
CA LYS A 45 -3.79 16.57 -13.66
C LYS A 45 -2.73 15.69 -14.36
N ASN A 46 -1.49 15.74 -13.87
CA ASN A 46 -0.36 15.01 -14.46
C ASN A 46 -0.04 13.69 -13.74
N LEU A 47 -0.25 13.62 -12.42
CA LEU A 47 0.01 12.42 -11.62
C LEU A 47 -1.17 11.44 -11.59
N HIS A 48 -2.39 11.93 -11.75
CA HIS A 48 -3.60 11.12 -11.83
C HIS A 48 -3.82 10.23 -10.60
N SER A 49 -3.45 10.72 -9.41
CA SER A 49 -3.51 9.96 -8.16
C SER A 49 -4.91 9.93 -7.53
N TYR A 50 -5.69 11.02 -7.68
CA TYR A 50 -7.08 11.09 -7.21
C TYR A 50 -8.05 10.91 -8.36
N ILE A 51 -9.06 10.07 -8.15
CA ILE A 51 -10.21 9.90 -9.04
C ILE A 51 -11.37 10.83 -8.66
N TYR A 52 -11.43 11.21 -7.38
CA TYR A 52 -12.41 12.14 -6.85
C TYR A 52 -11.78 12.95 -5.71
N VAL A 53 -12.01 14.26 -5.71
CA VAL A 53 -11.57 15.19 -4.65
C VAL A 53 -12.79 15.85 -4.05
N ASP A 54 -12.94 15.78 -2.73
CA ASP A 54 -14.02 16.44 -1.99
C ASP A 54 -13.51 17.74 -1.34
N GLU A 55 -13.28 18.75 -2.17
CA GLU A 55 -12.75 20.02 -1.71
C GLU A 55 -13.67 20.69 -0.65
N THR A 56 -14.98 20.71 -0.93
CA THR A 56 -15.96 21.33 -0.05
C THR A 56 -16.08 20.61 1.29
N GLY A 57 -16.24 19.28 1.29
CA GLY A 57 -16.39 18.50 2.51
C GLY A 57 -15.10 18.48 3.32
N ALA A 58 -13.93 18.40 2.68
CA ALA A 58 -12.64 18.47 3.36
C ALA A 58 -12.46 19.79 4.11
N LEU A 59 -12.77 20.94 3.47
CA LEU A 59 -12.67 22.25 4.12
C LEU A 59 -13.68 22.42 5.24
N GLN A 60 -14.95 21.99 5.06
CA GLN A 60 -15.96 22.04 6.11
C GLN A 60 -15.53 21.22 7.34
N ASN A 61 -15.00 20.01 7.13
CA ASN A 61 -14.50 19.16 8.21
C ASN A 61 -13.26 19.80 8.88
N ALA A 62 -12.36 20.40 8.13
CA ALA A 62 -11.19 21.09 8.66
C ALA A 62 -11.57 22.25 9.59
N VAL A 63 -12.51 23.11 9.14
CA VAL A 63 -13.07 24.21 9.96
C VAL A 63 -13.74 23.66 11.24
N ALA A 64 -14.47 22.54 11.14
CA ALA A 64 -15.08 21.91 12.31
C ALA A 64 -14.03 21.42 13.32
N MET A 65 -12.93 20.81 12.85
CA MET A 65 -11.81 20.40 13.73
C MET A 65 -11.16 21.61 14.41
N ASP A 66 -10.95 22.70 13.72
CA ASP A 66 -10.41 23.93 14.32
C ASP A 66 -11.34 24.51 15.40
N LYS A 67 -12.66 24.47 15.20
CA LYS A 67 -13.64 24.89 16.20
C LYS A 67 -13.59 24.01 17.46
N LEU A 68 -13.51 22.68 17.28
CA LEU A 68 -13.35 21.74 18.40
C LEU A 68 -12.07 22.02 19.18
N LEU A 69 -10.93 22.19 18.50
CA LEU A 69 -9.65 22.53 19.15
C LEU A 69 -9.72 23.86 19.90
N LYS A 70 -10.40 24.87 19.34
CA LYS A 70 -10.59 26.17 20.03
C LYS A 70 -11.43 26.03 21.29
N SER A 71 -12.45 25.16 21.29
CA SER A 71 -13.27 24.88 22.48
C SER A 71 -12.62 23.93 23.50
N GLY A 72 -11.37 23.48 23.26
CA GLY A 72 -10.65 22.60 24.18
C GLY A 72 -10.86 21.10 23.92
N VAL A 73 -11.62 20.71 22.90
CA VAL A 73 -11.84 19.32 22.55
C VAL A 73 -10.71 18.82 21.62
N TYR A 74 -10.04 17.75 22.04
CA TYR A 74 -8.99 17.08 21.26
C TYR A 74 -9.33 15.62 21.09
N LEU A 75 -9.55 15.18 19.83
CA LEU A 75 -10.00 13.82 19.48
C LEU A 75 -8.86 12.79 19.47
N GLY A 76 -7.62 13.23 19.51
CA GLY A 76 -6.47 12.34 19.53
C GLY A 76 -5.41 12.65 18.46
N PRO A 77 -4.39 11.79 18.34
CA PRO A 77 -3.20 12.05 17.52
C PRO A 77 -3.47 12.35 16.05
N LEU A 78 -4.53 11.79 15.46
CA LEU A 78 -4.88 11.97 14.05
C LEU A 78 -5.86 13.13 13.79
N MET A 79 -6.26 13.88 14.82
CA MET A 79 -7.17 15.01 14.64
C MET A 79 -6.60 16.07 13.72
N GLY A 80 -7.38 16.42 12.70
CA GLY A 80 -7.03 17.44 11.71
C GLY A 80 -6.03 16.98 10.64
N ILE A 81 -5.64 15.72 10.62
CA ILE A 81 -4.71 15.17 9.61
C ILE A 81 -5.46 14.88 8.31
N PRO A 82 -5.04 15.49 7.17
CA PRO A 82 -5.63 15.19 5.85
C PRO A 82 -5.17 13.85 5.31
N ILE A 83 -6.14 13.02 4.88
CA ILE A 83 -5.92 11.66 4.39
C ILE A 83 -6.58 11.40 3.05
N ALA A 84 -6.10 10.37 2.35
CA ALA A 84 -6.71 9.87 1.13
C ALA A 84 -7.18 8.41 1.30
N ILE A 85 -8.29 8.07 0.66
CA ILE A 85 -8.90 6.75 0.76
C ILE A 85 -8.97 6.10 -0.62
N LYS A 86 -8.48 4.87 -0.75
CA LYS A 86 -8.56 4.08 -1.98
C LYS A 86 -10.00 3.91 -2.45
N ASP A 87 -10.24 4.01 -3.75
CA ASP A 87 -11.58 4.02 -4.35
C ASP A 87 -12.29 2.66 -4.41
N ILE A 88 -11.95 1.76 -3.52
CA ILE A 88 -12.74 0.55 -3.20
C ILE A 88 -13.31 0.58 -1.78
N CYS A 89 -13.01 1.63 -1.01
CA CYS A 89 -13.56 1.84 0.32
C CYS A 89 -14.66 2.89 0.25
N SER A 90 -15.84 2.57 0.74
CA SER A 90 -16.96 3.51 0.84
C SER A 90 -16.62 4.65 1.78
N VAL A 91 -16.96 5.87 1.36
CA VAL A 91 -16.91 7.09 2.17
C VAL A 91 -18.22 7.82 1.97
N ASP A 92 -18.94 8.08 3.04
CA ASP A 92 -20.23 8.79 2.99
C ASP A 92 -20.07 10.18 2.37
N GLY A 93 -20.92 10.47 1.37
CA GLY A 93 -20.88 11.72 0.60
C GLY A 93 -19.93 11.69 -0.59
N MET A 94 -19.18 10.62 -0.83
CA MET A 94 -18.27 10.48 -1.98
C MET A 94 -18.63 9.27 -2.84
N PRO A 95 -18.47 9.35 -4.18
CA PRO A 95 -18.67 8.19 -5.03
C PRO A 95 -17.62 7.11 -4.75
N THR A 96 -18.02 5.84 -4.88
CA THR A 96 -17.11 4.70 -4.85
C THR A 96 -17.30 3.93 -6.15
N THR A 97 -16.29 3.99 -7.05
CA THR A 97 -16.38 3.40 -8.38
C THR A 97 -15.71 2.03 -8.48
N ASN A 98 -14.95 1.64 -7.46
CA ASN A 98 -14.12 0.44 -7.46
C ASN A 98 -13.12 0.40 -8.64
N GLY A 99 -12.73 1.58 -9.16
CA GLY A 99 -11.88 1.72 -10.34
C GLY A 99 -12.55 1.25 -11.64
N SER A 100 -13.87 1.07 -11.66
CA SER A 100 -14.62 0.47 -12.77
C SER A 100 -15.62 1.43 -13.39
N ILE A 101 -16.09 1.10 -14.59
CA ILE A 101 -17.31 1.63 -15.20
C ILE A 101 -18.53 0.75 -14.85
N VAL A 102 -18.30 -0.49 -14.40
CA VAL A 102 -19.36 -1.39 -13.95
C VAL A 102 -19.82 -0.92 -12.57
N LYS A 103 -21.09 -0.62 -12.46
CA LYS A 103 -21.69 -0.19 -11.19
C LYS A 103 -21.63 -1.32 -10.16
N SER A 104 -21.08 -1.06 -8.98
CA SER A 104 -20.80 -2.06 -7.95
C SER A 104 -20.78 -1.49 -6.51
N ASP A 105 -21.29 -0.28 -6.34
CA ASP A 105 -21.39 0.42 -5.06
C ASP A 105 -22.27 -0.37 -4.05
N ASP A 106 -23.30 -1.07 -4.53
CA ASP A 106 -24.15 -1.95 -3.73
C ASP A 106 -23.39 -3.18 -3.17
N ILE A 107 -22.37 -3.67 -3.88
CA ILE A 107 -21.49 -4.76 -3.40
C ILE A 107 -20.56 -4.24 -2.31
N THR A 108 -20.02 -3.03 -2.48
CA THR A 108 -19.15 -2.39 -1.48
C THR A 108 -19.92 -2.05 -0.21
N GLY A 109 -21.17 -1.64 -0.35
CA GLY A 109 -22.04 -1.24 0.74
C GLY A 109 -21.74 0.17 1.28
N PRO A 110 -22.33 0.54 2.44
CA PRO A 110 -22.15 1.86 3.06
C PRO A 110 -20.72 2.04 3.64
N GLU A 111 -20.43 3.25 4.09
CA GLU A 111 -19.17 3.54 4.80
C GLU A 111 -18.94 2.56 5.95
N GLY A 112 -17.80 1.87 5.91
CA GLY A 112 -17.46 0.82 6.85
C GLY A 112 -16.75 1.33 8.12
N THR A 113 -16.52 0.40 9.03
CA THR A 113 -15.95 0.66 10.36
C THR A 113 -14.56 1.32 10.28
N LEU A 114 -13.73 0.92 9.31
CA LEU A 114 -12.38 1.50 9.13
C LEU A 114 -12.46 3.01 8.88
N VAL A 115 -13.26 3.43 7.91
CA VAL A 115 -13.38 4.85 7.54
C VAL A 115 -14.10 5.64 8.63
N LYS A 116 -15.18 5.10 9.19
CA LYS A 116 -15.88 5.70 10.36
C LYS A 116 -14.92 5.95 11.53
N ARG A 117 -14.06 4.98 11.82
CA ARG A 117 -13.05 5.13 12.88
C ARG A 117 -12.08 6.25 12.57
N LEU A 118 -11.50 6.31 11.37
CA LEU A 118 -10.58 7.40 10.99
C LEU A 118 -11.25 8.78 11.08
N ARG A 119 -12.50 8.89 10.63
CA ARG A 119 -13.27 10.14 10.77
C ARG A 119 -13.56 10.50 12.23
N SER A 120 -13.88 9.51 13.08
CA SER A 120 -14.11 9.74 14.52
C SER A 120 -12.83 10.17 15.25
N LEU A 121 -11.66 9.81 14.74
CA LEU A 121 -10.36 10.29 15.23
C LEU A 121 -10.01 11.69 14.71
N GLY A 122 -10.90 12.30 13.91
CA GLY A 122 -10.76 13.64 13.37
C GLY A 122 -9.92 13.74 12.11
N CYS A 123 -9.65 12.64 11.40
CA CYS A 123 -9.03 12.70 10.07
C CYS A 123 -9.91 13.43 9.07
N ILE A 124 -9.29 14.19 8.17
CA ILE A 124 -9.95 14.94 7.11
C ILE A 124 -9.76 14.17 5.79
N VAL A 125 -10.83 13.56 5.26
CA VAL A 125 -10.75 12.84 3.99
C VAL A 125 -10.74 13.85 2.85
N LEU A 126 -9.64 13.90 2.08
CA LEU A 126 -9.47 14.79 0.93
C LEU A 126 -10.19 14.28 -0.33
N GLY A 127 -10.34 12.96 -0.44
CA GLY A 127 -10.94 12.33 -1.60
C GLY A 127 -10.59 10.86 -1.77
N LYS A 128 -10.97 10.33 -2.94
CA LYS A 128 -10.80 8.94 -3.34
C LYS A 128 -9.63 8.82 -4.32
N THR A 129 -8.72 7.88 -4.06
CA THR A 129 -7.53 7.66 -4.89
C THR A 129 -7.76 6.53 -5.90
N HIS A 130 -7.08 6.64 -7.04
CA HIS A 130 -7.11 5.62 -8.08
C HIS A 130 -6.75 4.22 -7.57
N THR A 131 -7.36 3.23 -8.18
CA THR A 131 -7.12 1.81 -7.96
C THR A 131 -7.16 1.05 -9.28
N VAL A 132 -6.52 -0.10 -9.35
CA VAL A 132 -6.82 -1.08 -10.41
C VAL A 132 -8.28 -1.50 -10.24
N GLU A 133 -8.97 -1.77 -11.35
CA GLU A 133 -10.38 -2.17 -11.32
C GLU A 133 -10.60 -3.35 -10.37
N PHE A 134 -11.56 -3.19 -9.44
CA PHE A 134 -11.89 -4.14 -8.35
C PHE A 134 -10.68 -4.59 -7.54
N ALA A 135 -9.60 -3.81 -7.49
CA ALA A 135 -8.33 -4.14 -6.87
C ALA A 135 -7.62 -5.39 -7.46
N LEU A 136 -8.05 -5.93 -8.60
CA LEU A 136 -7.53 -7.16 -9.20
C LEU A 136 -6.34 -6.91 -10.14
N GLY A 137 -5.24 -6.38 -9.61
CA GLY A 137 -4.01 -6.18 -10.40
C GLY A 137 -2.87 -5.58 -9.58
N ALA A 138 -1.62 -5.88 -9.99
CA ALA A 138 -0.40 -5.52 -9.29
C ALA A 138 0.35 -4.31 -9.87
N THR A 139 0.05 -3.94 -11.12
CA THR A 139 0.81 -2.90 -11.85
C THR A 139 0.29 -1.47 -11.61
N GLY A 140 -0.98 -1.32 -11.29
CA GLY A 140 -1.64 -0.02 -11.19
C GLY A 140 -2.36 0.39 -12.48
N LEU A 141 -2.29 -0.42 -13.54
CA LEU A 141 -2.97 -0.16 -14.81
C LEU A 141 -4.50 -0.20 -14.62
N ASN A 142 -5.18 0.73 -15.28
CA ASN A 142 -6.63 0.79 -15.34
C ASN A 142 -7.05 1.46 -16.66
N LYS A 143 -7.62 0.69 -17.59
CA LYS A 143 -8.01 1.16 -18.92
C LYS A 143 -9.25 2.06 -18.90
N HIS A 144 -10.12 1.93 -17.89
CA HIS A 144 -11.36 2.71 -17.82
C HIS A 144 -11.18 4.07 -17.16
N LYS A 145 -10.34 4.12 -16.13
CA LYS A 145 -10.18 5.31 -15.28
C LYS A 145 -8.82 5.99 -15.44
N GLY A 146 -7.93 5.40 -16.24
CA GLY A 146 -6.56 5.86 -16.42
C GLY A 146 -5.61 5.30 -15.36
N THR A 147 -4.33 5.37 -15.67
CA THR A 147 -3.24 4.84 -14.83
C THR A 147 -2.49 5.98 -14.17
N PRO A 148 -2.37 6.02 -12.82
CA PRO A 148 -1.55 7.01 -12.16
C PRO A 148 -0.09 6.96 -12.62
N LYS A 149 0.56 8.11 -12.71
CA LYS A 149 1.94 8.22 -13.14
C LYS A 149 2.86 8.03 -11.95
N ASN A 150 3.88 7.20 -12.10
CA ASN A 150 4.89 7.04 -11.06
C ASN A 150 5.68 8.35 -10.91
N PRO A 151 5.77 8.95 -9.70
CA PRO A 151 6.34 10.28 -9.52
C PRO A 151 7.87 10.32 -9.63
N TRP A 152 8.53 9.19 -9.84
CA TRP A 152 9.98 9.11 -10.04
C TRP A 152 10.44 9.34 -11.48
N ASP A 153 9.50 9.37 -12.43
CA ASP A 153 9.85 9.63 -13.84
C ASP A 153 8.79 10.51 -14.50
N ASN A 154 9.13 11.77 -14.75
CA ASN A 154 8.23 12.73 -15.40
C ASN A 154 8.24 12.61 -16.95
N LYS A 155 9.24 11.92 -17.52
CA LYS A 155 9.41 11.76 -18.97
C LYS A 155 8.73 10.51 -19.48
N ILE A 156 8.90 9.39 -18.77
CA ILE A 156 8.37 8.08 -19.14
C ILE A 156 7.19 7.76 -18.21
N HIS A 157 6.05 7.38 -18.79
CA HIS A 157 4.94 6.88 -18.01
C HIS A 157 5.28 5.48 -17.49
N ARG A 158 5.69 5.41 -16.21
CA ARG A 158 5.93 4.14 -15.52
C ARG A 158 4.77 3.80 -14.63
N PHE A 159 4.45 2.52 -14.51
CA PHE A 159 3.41 2.12 -13.59
C PHE A 159 3.84 2.30 -12.13
N PRO A 160 2.93 2.74 -11.24
CA PRO A 160 3.24 3.00 -9.84
C PRO A 160 3.16 1.75 -8.96
N GLY A 161 2.78 0.61 -9.53
CA GLY A 161 2.33 -0.53 -8.76
C GLY A 161 0.88 -0.40 -8.30
N GLY A 162 0.30 -1.54 -7.92
CA GLY A 162 -1.11 -1.63 -7.57
C GLY A 162 -1.42 -2.79 -6.61
N SER A 163 -2.67 -2.85 -6.28
CA SER A 163 -3.83 -2.09 -6.78
C SER A 163 -4.03 -0.71 -6.12
N SER A 164 -3.40 -0.39 -4.97
CA SER A 164 -3.51 0.93 -4.30
C SER A 164 -2.63 1.99 -4.98
N SER A 165 -2.72 2.09 -6.31
CA SER A 165 -1.85 2.90 -7.17
C SER A 165 -1.90 4.39 -6.84
N GLY A 166 -3.09 4.98 -6.84
CA GLY A 166 -3.28 6.40 -6.54
C GLY A 166 -2.93 6.74 -5.09
N SER A 167 -3.20 5.84 -4.13
CA SER A 167 -2.84 6.03 -2.72
C SER A 167 -1.33 6.19 -2.56
N ALA A 168 -0.54 5.32 -3.20
CA ALA A 168 0.92 5.40 -3.14
C ALA A 168 1.47 6.64 -3.84
N VAL A 169 0.97 6.96 -5.04
CA VAL A 169 1.37 8.17 -5.77
C VAL A 169 1.03 9.43 -4.96
N ALA A 170 -0.16 9.49 -4.35
CA ALA A 170 -0.57 10.64 -3.53
C ALA A 170 0.38 10.87 -2.33
N VAL A 171 0.77 9.79 -1.63
CA VAL A 171 1.72 9.87 -0.49
C VAL A 171 3.11 10.28 -0.97
N ALA A 172 3.65 9.60 -2.01
CA ALA A 172 4.98 9.88 -2.53
C ALA A 172 5.12 11.31 -3.05
N SER A 173 4.04 11.87 -3.62
CA SER A 173 4.03 13.21 -4.22
C SER A 173 3.61 14.32 -3.23
N GLY A 174 3.33 13.98 -1.98
CA GLY A 174 2.91 14.98 -1.00
C GLY A 174 1.53 15.59 -1.25
N LEU A 175 0.60 14.79 -1.74
CA LEU A 175 -0.79 15.18 -1.98
C LEU A 175 -1.73 14.75 -0.83
N THR A 176 -1.19 14.09 0.17
CA THR A 176 -1.87 13.70 1.40
C THR A 176 -0.83 13.42 2.48
N ALA A 177 -1.23 13.47 3.75
CA ALA A 177 -0.33 13.12 4.85
C ALA A 177 -0.08 11.61 4.92
N PHE A 178 -1.12 10.81 4.73
CA PHE A 178 -1.07 9.36 4.52
C PHE A 178 -2.29 8.90 3.73
N ALA A 179 -2.27 7.66 3.27
CA ALA A 179 -3.41 7.09 2.56
C ALA A 179 -3.75 5.69 3.09
N ILE A 180 -5.00 5.30 2.90
CA ILE A 180 -5.47 3.93 3.13
C ILE A 180 -5.51 3.19 1.79
N GLY A 181 -4.94 2.00 1.80
CA GLY A 181 -5.01 1.03 0.73
C GLY A 181 -5.52 -0.32 1.21
N THR A 182 -5.48 -1.33 0.34
CA THR A 182 -5.78 -2.73 0.65
C THR A 182 -4.71 -3.64 0.06
N ASP A 183 -4.47 -4.78 0.68
CA ASP A 183 -3.44 -5.75 0.28
C ASP A 183 -4.05 -7.17 0.30
N THR A 184 -4.38 -7.68 -0.87
CA THR A 184 -4.89 -9.03 -1.10
C THR A 184 -3.77 -9.97 -1.53
N GLY A 185 -2.80 -9.44 -2.28
CA GLY A 185 -1.62 -10.17 -2.76
C GLY A 185 -0.39 -9.28 -2.90
N GLY A 186 -0.33 -8.18 -2.13
CA GLY A 186 0.75 -7.18 -2.18
C GLY A 186 0.29 -5.76 -2.47
N SER A 187 -1.03 -5.52 -2.57
CA SER A 187 -1.56 -4.25 -3.11
C SER A 187 -1.36 -3.00 -2.24
N VAL A 188 -0.75 -3.08 -1.07
CA VAL A 188 -0.15 -1.97 -0.30
C VAL A 188 1.36 -1.97 -0.50
N ARG A 189 2.01 -3.13 -0.36
CA ARG A 189 3.48 -3.27 -0.38
C ARG A 189 4.08 -3.03 -1.76
N ILE A 190 3.45 -3.54 -2.83
CA ILE A 190 3.92 -3.35 -4.22
C ILE A 190 3.97 -1.87 -4.59
N PRO A 191 2.86 -1.10 -4.51
CA PRO A 191 2.92 0.31 -4.86
C PRO A 191 3.81 1.11 -3.89
N ALA A 192 3.91 0.75 -2.62
CA ALA A 192 4.87 1.35 -1.70
C ALA A 192 6.33 1.12 -2.16
N SER A 193 6.67 -0.11 -2.59
CA SER A 193 7.98 -0.46 -3.15
C SER A 193 8.32 0.39 -4.39
N LEU A 194 7.41 0.44 -5.36
CA LEU A 194 7.64 1.06 -6.67
C LEU A 194 7.56 2.59 -6.65
N THR A 195 6.98 3.18 -5.60
CA THR A 195 6.96 4.64 -5.39
C THR A 195 7.89 5.13 -4.29
N GLY A 196 8.62 4.23 -3.62
CA GLY A 196 9.66 4.57 -2.66
C GLY A 196 9.14 5.07 -1.31
N ILE A 197 8.02 4.54 -0.84
CA ILE A 197 7.40 4.89 0.45
C ILE A 197 7.24 3.68 1.37
N ALA A 198 6.83 3.90 2.61
CA ALA A 198 6.45 2.84 3.55
C ALA A 198 5.01 2.39 3.33
N GLY A 199 4.76 1.09 3.49
CA GLY A 199 3.41 0.52 3.42
C GLY A 199 3.29 -0.71 4.30
N LEU A 200 2.24 -0.80 5.11
CA LEU A 200 1.97 -1.90 6.03
C LEU A 200 0.79 -2.73 5.53
N LYS A 201 1.06 -3.99 5.23
CA LYS A 201 0.02 -5.01 5.17
C LYS A 201 -0.24 -5.50 6.60
N THR A 202 -1.41 -5.19 7.14
CA THR A 202 -1.82 -5.68 8.45
C THR A 202 -2.09 -7.18 8.43
N THR A 203 -2.06 -7.81 9.59
CA THR A 203 -2.64 -9.14 9.78
C THR A 203 -4.12 -9.12 9.41
N LYS A 204 -4.60 -10.19 8.80
CA LYS A 204 -6.02 -10.33 8.45
C LYS A 204 -6.90 -10.18 9.68
N GLY A 205 -7.92 -9.33 9.59
CA GLY A 205 -8.88 -9.09 10.67
C GLY A 205 -8.44 -8.07 11.73
N VAL A 206 -7.17 -7.59 11.72
CA VAL A 206 -6.73 -6.52 12.61
C VAL A 206 -7.43 -5.21 12.28
N TRP A 207 -7.53 -4.87 11.01
CA TRP A 207 -8.39 -3.78 10.56
C TRP A 207 -9.61 -4.32 9.81
N PRO A 208 -10.81 -3.76 10.05
CA PRO A 208 -12.07 -4.26 9.47
C PRO A 208 -12.14 -4.01 7.97
N THR A 209 -12.88 -4.88 7.27
CA THR A 209 -13.06 -4.85 5.80
C THR A 209 -14.47 -4.53 5.37
N ASP A 210 -15.41 -4.31 6.30
CA ASP A 210 -16.76 -3.84 5.97
C ASP A 210 -16.70 -2.46 5.27
N GLY A 211 -17.57 -2.25 4.28
CA GLY A 211 -17.53 -1.05 3.43
C GLY A 211 -16.33 -0.97 2.49
N ILE A 212 -15.65 -2.09 2.27
CA ILE A 212 -14.59 -2.24 1.27
C ILE A 212 -15.07 -3.27 0.24
N PHE A 213 -14.86 -2.99 -1.06
CA PHE A 213 -15.21 -3.98 -2.10
C PHE A 213 -14.49 -5.31 -1.82
N PRO A 214 -15.23 -6.42 -1.68
CA PRO A 214 -14.66 -7.71 -1.27
C PRO A 214 -14.02 -8.41 -2.48
N LEU A 215 -12.76 -8.07 -2.80
CA LEU A 215 -12.02 -8.77 -3.86
C LEU A 215 -11.81 -10.23 -3.46
N SER A 216 -11.33 -10.45 -2.24
CA SER A 216 -11.13 -11.78 -1.66
C SER A 216 -11.29 -11.73 -0.14
N PRO A 217 -12.47 -12.02 0.40
CA PRO A 217 -12.69 -12.09 1.86
C PRO A 217 -11.70 -13.02 2.58
N THR A 218 -11.16 -14.01 1.86
CA THR A 218 -10.12 -14.90 2.38
C THR A 218 -8.78 -14.18 2.60
N LEU A 219 -8.41 -13.21 1.75
CA LEU A 219 -7.05 -12.65 1.71
C LEU A 219 -6.99 -11.13 1.96
N ASP A 220 -8.11 -10.42 1.85
CA ASP A 220 -8.16 -8.96 1.93
C ASP A 220 -7.72 -8.44 3.30
N THR A 221 -6.81 -7.46 3.28
CA THR A 221 -6.39 -6.69 4.45
C THR A 221 -6.29 -5.20 4.10
N PRO A 222 -6.89 -4.28 4.86
CA PRO A 222 -6.61 -2.86 4.72
C PRO A 222 -5.25 -2.52 5.35
N GLY A 223 -4.61 -1.45 4.86
CA GLY A 223 -3.35 -1.00 5.44
C GLY A 223 -2.98 0.43 5.05
N PRO A 224 -2.19 1.10 5.89
CA PRO A 224 -1.72 2.46 5.63
C PRO A 224 -0.52 2.48 4.70
N LEU A 225 -0.47 3.54 3.86
CA LEU A 225 0.70 3.97 3.12
C LEU A 225 1.13 5.34 3.67
N ALA A 226 2.40 5.49 3.99
CA ALA A 226 2.97 6.72 4.55
C ALA A 226 4.39 6.92 4.06
N ARG A 227 4.98 8.10 4.33
CA ARG A 227 6.32 8.43 3.86
C ARG A 227 7.43 7.71 4.59
N SER A 228 7.18 7.30 5.84
CA SER A 228 8.19 6.73 6.72
C SER A 228 7.59 5.65 7.61
N LEU A 229 8.45 4.82 8.20
CA LEU A 229 8.02 3.81 9.15
C LEU A 229 7.62 4.42 10.50
N ASP A 230 8.21 5.58 10.85
CA ASP A 230 7.77 6.38 12.00
C ASP A 230 6.32 6.85 11.83
N ASP A 231 5.95 7.27 10.61
CA ASP A 231 4.58 7.67 10.29
C ASP A 231 3.63 6.46 10.28
N ILE A 232 4.04 5.29 9.74
CA ILE A 232 3.26 4.03 9.83
C ILE A 232 2.98 3.67 11.29
N LYS A 233 4.01 3.70 12.15
CA LYS A 233 3.85 3.47 13.60
C LYS A 233 2.81 4.41 14.19
N TYR A 234 2.96 5.70 13.90
CA TYR A 234 2.06 6.72 14.43
C TYR A 234 0.61 6.50 14.03
N ILE A 235 0.35 6.16 12.76
CA ILE A 235 -0.99 5.87 12.24
C ILE A 235 -1.58 4.62 12.90
N PHE A 236 -0.81 3.54 12.93
CA PHE A 236 -1.26 2.24 13.45
C PHE A 236 -1.65 2.35 14.94
N GLU A 237 -0.77 2.92 15.77
CA GLU A 237 -1.05 3.09 17.20
C GLU A 237 -2.21 4.06 17.48
N ALA A 238 -2.29 5.16 16.71
CA ALA A 238 -3.38 6.12 16.87
C ALA A 238 -4.74 5.53 16.47
N TYR A 239 -4.76 4.69 15.44
CA TYR A 239 -5.97 4.00 15.01
C TYR A 239 -6.46 2.99 16.06
N ASP A 240 -5.57 2.12 16.56
CA ASP A 240 -5.94 1.05 17.48
C ASP A 240 -6.24 1.55 18.88
N CYS A 241 -5.36 2.36 19.45
CA CYS A 241 -5.38 2.75 20.85
C CYS A 241 -5.78 4.21 21.10
N ASN A 242 -5.94 5.00 20.05
CA ASN A 242 -6.07 6.47 20.13
C ASN A 242 -4.96 7.15 20.96
N LYS A 243 -3.80 6.53 21.05
CA LYS A 243 -2.61 7.04 21.74
C LYS A 243 -1.34 6.43 21.15
N ILE A 244 -0.25 7.18 21.29
CA ILE A 244 1.06 6.70 20.86
C ILE A 244 1.75 6.04 22.05
N THR A 245 2.23 4.82 21.86
CA THR A 245 2.93 4.06 22.89
C THR A 245 4.40 4.48 22.99
N THR A 246 4.97 4.36 24.18
CA THR A 246 6.38 4.64 24.48
C THR A 246 7.19 3.36 24.69
N GLU A 247 6.72 2.23 24.12
CA GLU A 247 7.39 0.94 24.28
C GLU A 247 8.85 0.97 23.79
N LYS A 248 9.68 0.12 24.40
CA LYS A 248 11.11 0.00 24.08
C LYS A 248 11.33 -0.28 22.58
N GLU A 249 12.27 0.46 22.01
CA GLU A 249 12.78 0.24 20.65
C GLU A 249 13.43 -1.15 20.57
N ILE A 250 13.33 -1.78 19.39
CA ILE A 250 14.07 -3.00 19.10
C ILE A 250 15.53 -2.63 18.82
N ASN A 251 16.45 -3.36 19.45
CA ASN A 251 17.86 -3.28 19.07
C ASN A 251 18.09 -4.17 17.85
N LEU A 252 18.74 -3.64 16.81
CA LEU A 252 19.10 -4.41 15.63
C LEU A 252 20.07 -5.56 15.95
N LYS A 253 21.03 -5.31 16.87
CA LYS A 253 22.01 -6.31 17.26
C LYS A 253 21.33 -7.51 17.94
N GLY A 254 21.55 -8.70 17.40
CA GLY A 254 21.01 -9.96 17.90
C GLY A 254 19.63 -10.30 17.33
N LEU A 255 19.04 -9.48 16.44
CA LEU A 255 17.89 -9.90 15.65
C LEU A 255 18.29 -11.07 14.73
N LYS A 256 17.40 -12.04 14.58
CA LYS A 256 17.54 -13.18 13.70
C LYS A 256 16.62 -13.04 12.51
N LEU A 257 17.17 -12.77 11.34
CA LEU A 257 16.42 -12.61 10.10
C LEU A 257 16.65 -13.79 9.16
N ALA A 258 15.56 -14.35 8.63
CA ALA A 258 15.64 -15.26 7.49
C ALA A 258 15.67 -14.45 6.18
N LYS A 259 16.81 -14.45 5.50
CA LYS A 259 16.94 -13.96 4.14
C LYS A 259 16.31 -14.98 3.20
N LEU A 260 15.16 -14.64 2.62
CA LEU A 260 14.46 -15.55 1.72
C LEU A 260 15.27 -15.73 0.42
N GLY A 261 15.59 -17.01 0.13
CA GLY A 261 16.27 -17.44 -1.08
C GLY A 261 15.27 -17.87 -2.15
N PHE A 262 15.27 -19.14 -2.56
CA PHE A 262 14.33 -19.68 -3.53
C PHE A 262 12.88 -19.69 -2.96
N PRO A 263 11.84 -19.25 -3.73
CA PRO A 263 11.89 -18.66 -5.07
C PRO A 263 11.99 -17.12 -5.10
N PHE A 264 12.14 -16.43 -3.97
CA PHE A 264 12.04 -14.97 -3.83
C PHE A 264 13.17 -14.20 -4.51
N THR A 265 14.30 -14.84 -4.76
CA THR A 265 15.45 -14.25 -5.44
C THR A 265 15.59 -14.68 -6.89
N ASN A 266 14.64 -15.47 -7.38
CA ASN A 266 14.62 -15.85 -8.79
C ASN A 266 14.24 -14.65 -9.65
N GLU A 267 14.92 -14.51 -10.79
CA GLU A 267 14.59 -13.53 -11.81
C GLU A 267 14.59 -12.06 -11.34
N LEU A 268 15.37 -11.72 -10.32
CA LEU A 268 15.50 -10.32 -9.88
C LEU A 268 16.11 -9.45 -10.98
N ASP A 269 15.56 -8.26 -11.17
CA ASP A 269 16.23 -7.21 -11.92
C ASP A 269 17.59 -6.91 -11.30
N LYS A 270 18.57 -6.60 -12.14
CA LYS A 270 19.97 -6.34 -11.73
C LYS A 270 20.07 -5.38 -10.53
N GLU A 271 19.38 -4.24 -10.59
CA GLU A 271 19.45 -3.23 -9.52
C GLU A 271 18.72 -3.65 -8.26
N VAL A 272 17.63 -4.46 -8.37
CA VAL A 272 16.95 -5.06 -7.22
C VAL A 272 17.89 -6.03 -6.51
N SER A 273 18.55 -6.90 -7.26
CA SER A 273 19.53 -7.85 -6.72
C SER A 273 20.70 -7.13 -6.03
N ILE A 274 21.30 -6.13 -6.69
CA ILE A 274 22.40 -5.35 -6.13
C ILE A 274 21.99 -4.66 -4.83
N ALA A 275 20.85 -3.97 -4.82
CA ALA A 275 20.39 -3.25 -3.64
C ALA A 275 20.12 -4.20 -2.47
N TYR A 276 19.45 -5.33 -2.75
CA TYR A 276 19.13 -6.34 -1.74
C TYR A 276 20.37 -6.95 -1.11
N GLU A 277 21.32 -7.41 -1.92
CA GLU A 277 22.56 -8.02 -1.43
C GLU A 277 23.41 -7.04 -0.62
N LYS A 278 23.58 -5.80 -1.12
CA LYS A 278 24.29 -4.76 -0.37
C LYS A 278 23.60 -4.47 0.96
N PHE A 279 22.27 -4.33 0.96
CA PHE A 279 21.55 -4.04 2.18
C PHE A 279 21.66 -5.18 3.20
N CYS A 280 21.51 -6.43 2.78
CA CYS A 280 21.70 -7.59 3.66
C CYS A 280 23.13 -7.64 4.25
N LYS A 281 24.14 -7.26 3.47
CA LYS A 281 25.53 -7.14 3.95
C LYS A 281 25.67 -6.07 5.03
N GLU A 282 25.04 -4.91 4.83
CA GLU A 282 25.04 -3.83 5.84
C GLU A 282 24.31 -4.28 7.13
N LEU A 283 23.18 -4.97 7.01
CA LEU A 283 22.45 -5.54 8.16
C LEU A 283 23.33 -6.48 8.97
N PHE A 284 24.04 -7.38 8.30
CA PHE A 284 25.02 -8.28 8.95
C PHE A 284 26.13 -7.50 9.66
N GLY A 285 26.65 -6.44 9.02
CA GLY A 285 27.63 -5.53 9.62
C GLY A 285 27.17 -4.80 10.88
N LYS A 286 25.84 -4.69 11.09
CA LYS A 286 25.23 -4.12 12.31
C LYS A 286 24.95 -5.17 13.40
N GLY A 287 25.40 -6.40 13.22
CA GLY A 287 25.26 -7.49 14.19
C GLY A 287 23.89 -8.17 14.17
N ILE A 288 23.18 -8.09 13.05
CA ILE A 288 21.99 -8.89 12.78
C ILE A 288 22.44 -10.26 12.31
N GLU A 289 21.86 -11.31 12.88
CA GLU A 289 22.06 -12.69 12.43
C GLU A 289 21.19 -12.91 11.18
N ILE A 290 21.81 -13.31 10.06
CA ILE A 290 21.11 -13.52 8.79
C ILE A 290 21.42 -14.93 8.30
N GLU A 291 20.39 -15.72 8.11
CA GLU A 291 20.48 -17.06 7.50
C GLU A 291 19.61 -17.10 6.24
N THR A 292 20.05 -17.83 5.23
CA THR A 292 19.23 -18.04 4.02
C THR A 292 18.19 -19.14 4.30
N LEU A 293 16.95 -18.88 3.90
CA LEU A 293 15.82 -19.79 4.01
C LEU A 293 15.11 -19.91 2.66
N ASP A 294 15.02 -21.09 2.13
CA ASP A 294 14.21 -21.41 0.96
C ASP A 294 12.80 -21.83 1.39
N ILE A 295 11.79 -21.36 0.69
CA ILE A 295 10.38 -21.70 0.92
C ILE A 295 9.75 -22.09 -0.41
N PRO A 296 9.96 -23.31 -0.90
CA PRO A 296 9.43 -23.77 -2.19
C PRO A 296 7.90 -23.70 -2.24
N GLU A 297 7.21 -23.80 -1.12
CA GLU A 297 5.75 -23.67 -1.02
C GLU A 297 5.24 -22.27 -1.45
N ALA A 298 6.11 -21.25 -1.47
CA ALA A 298 5.76 -19.94 -2.01
C ALA A 298 5.40 -19.99 -3.52
N LEU A 299 5.85 -21.02 -4.25
CA LEU A 299 5.43 -21.23 -5.65
C LEU A 299 3.96 -21.66 -5.78
N GLU A 300 3.35 -22.19 -4.73
CA GLU A 300 1.94 -22.59 -4.74
C GLU A 300 1.01 -21.38 -4.98
N ARG A 301 1.54 -20.14 -4.84
CA ARG A 301 0.81 -18.90 -5.21
C ARG A 301 0.21 -18.96 -6.61
N THR A 302 0.86 -19.62 -7.54
CA THR A 302 0.39 -19.74 -8.94
C THR A 302 -0.85 -20.61 -9.06
N ASN A 303 -1.02 -21.57 -8.17
CA ASN A 303 -2.11 -22.52 -8.16
C ASN A 303 -3.19 -22.20 -7.12
N LEU A 304 -2.90 -21.37 -6.11
CA LEU A 304 -3.84 -21.02 -5.05
C LEU A 304 -4.47 -19.63 -5.26
N PHE A 305 -3.65 -18.63 -5.59
CA PHE A 305 -4.12 -17.24 -5.63
C PHE A 305 -5.18 -16.99 -6.73
N PRO A 306 -4.96 -17.36 -8.02
CA PRO A 306 -5.95 -17.11 -9.07
C PRO A 306 -7.30 -17.78 -8.84
N PRO A 307 -7.39 -19.10 -8.48
CA PRO A 307 -8.68 -19.74 -8.27
C PRO A 307 -9.42 -19.21 -7.04
N ILE A 308 -8.72 -18.90 -5.94
CA ILE A 308 -9.36 -18.34 -4.75
C ILE A 308 -9.96 -16.95 -5.09
N VAL A 309 -9.15 -16.03 -5.58
CA VAL A 309 -9.58 -14.66 -5.87
C VAL A 309 -10.61 -14.62 -7.00
N GLY A 310 -10.42 -15.44 -8.04
CA GLY A 310 -11.41 -15.55 -9.13
C GLY A 310 -12.77 -16.06 -8.67
N SER A 311 -12.79 -17.09 -7.81
CA SER A 311 -14.05 -17.60 -7.25
C SER A 311 -14.74 -16.57 -6.35
N GLU A 312 -13.97 -15.86 -5.53
CA GLU A 312 -14.53 -14.91 -4.54
C GLU A 312 -15.07 -13.65 -5.20
N ILE A 313 -14.41 -13.10 -6.24
CA ILE A 313 -14.95 -11.95 -6.98
C ILE A 313 -16.21 -12.33 -7.76
N VAL A 314 -16.28 -13.52 -8.38
CA VAL A 314 -17.51 -14.03 -9.04
C VAL A 314 -18.63 -14.17 -8.02
N ALA A 315 -18.33 -14.69 -6.84
CA ALA A 315 -19.31 -14.83 -5.76
C ALA A 315 -19.81 -13.48 -5.25
N ALA A 316 -18.93 -12.47 -5.13
CA ALA A 316 -19.28 -11.12 -4.72
C ALA A 316 -20.28 -10.46 -5.66
N PHE A 317 -20.09 -10.63 -6.97
CA PHE A 317 -21.06 -10.16 -7.98
C PHE A 317 -22.34 -11.00 -8.03
N GLY A 318 -22.25 -12.27 -7.69
CA GLY A 318 -23.23 -13.28 -8.04
C GLY A 318 -23.13 -13.68 -9.51
N LEU A 319 -23.19 -14.99 -9.80
CA LEU A 319 -22.91 -15.55 -11.14
C LEU A 319 -23.69 -14.85 -12.27
N LYS A 320 -25.00 -14.66 -12.11
CA LYS A 320 -25.86 -14.05 -13.15
C LYS A 320 -25.41 -12.63 -13.51
N ARG A 321 -25.10 -11.81 -12.50
CA ARG A 321 -24.64 -10.43 -12.70
C ARG A 321 -23.24 -10.40 -13.27
N PHE A 322 -22.35 -11.25 -12.76
CA PHE A 322 -20.98 -11.36 -13.26
C PHE A 322 -20.94 -11.66 -14.77
N LEU A 323 -21.70 -12.67 -15.21
CA LEU A 323 -21.78 -13.05 -16.64
C LEU A 323 -22.35 -11.93 -17.53
N LYS A 324 -23.21 -11.08 -17.00
CA LYS A 324 -23.75 -9.92 -17.72
C LYS A 324 -22.75 -8.77 -17.83
N GLU A 325 -21.92 -8.56 -16.79
CA GLU A 325 -21.07 -7.36 -16.66
C GLU A 325 -19.61 -7.61 -17.02
N VAL A 326 -19.16 -8.86 -17.07
CA VAL A 326 -17.74 -9.19 -17.21
C VAL A 326 -17.08 -8.67 -18.49
N ASP A 327 -17.84 -8.55 -19.58
CA ASP A 327 -17.32 -8.01 -20.85
C ASP A 327 -17.24 -6.47 -20.85
N ASN A 328 -17.84 -5.80 -19.85
CA ASN A 328 -17.70 -4.38 -19.59
C ASN A 328 -16.52 -4.06 -18.64
N MET A 329 -15.87 -5.08 -18.06
CA MET A 329 -14.71 -4.91 -17.19
C MET A 329 -13.44 -4.66 -18.01
N ASP A 330 -12.40 -4.14 -17.37
CA ASP A 330 -11.06 -4.12 -17.94
C ASP A 330 -10.69 -5.54 -18.41
N PRO A 331 -10.20 -5.72 -19.63
CA PRO A 331 -9.92 -7.06 -20.18
C PRO A 331 -8.99 -7.91 -19.30
N VAL A 332 -8.02 -7.29 -18.64
CA VAL A 332 -7.10 -7.99 -17.72
C VAL A 332 -7.85 -8.44 -16.46
N THR A 333 -8.69 -7.58 -15.91
CA THR A 333 -9.55 -7.91 -14.76
C THR A 333 -10.53 -9.02 -15.15
N ALA A 334 -11.23 -8.90 -16.29
CA ALA A 334 -12.16 -9.91 -16.77
C ALA A 334 -11.49 -11.28 -16.95
N LYS A 335 -10.32 -11.33 -17.60
CA LYS A 335 -9.55 -12.57 -17.80
C LYS A 335 -9.21 -13.25 -16.47
N ARG A 336 -8.77 -12.49 -15.48
CA ARG A 336 -8.40 -13.01 -14.16
C ARG A 336 -9.63 -13.47 -13.35
N ALA A 337 -10.72 -12.71 -13.38
CA ALA A 337 -11.93 -13.04 -12.67
C ALA A 337 -12.63 -14.29 -13.26
N LYS A 338 -12.61 -14.45 -14.60
CA LYS A 338 -13.18 -15.61 -15.29
C LYS A 338 -12.58 -16.95 -14.85
N VAL A 339 -11.36 -16.98 -14.29
CA VAL A 339 -10.76 -18.20 -13.71
C VAL A 339 -11.69 -18.84 -12.68
N GLY A 340 -12.40 -18.02 -11.89
CA GLY A 340 -13.34 -18.51 -10.85
C GLY A 340 -14.56 -19.24 -11.39
N LEU A 341 -14.90 -19.11 -12.68
CA LEU A 341 -16.07 -19.79 -13.28
C LEU A 341 -15.86 -21.30 -13.42
N ASP A 342 -14.60 -21.73 -13.57
CA ASP A 342 -14.25 -23.12 -13.84
C ASP A 342 -13.88 -23.89 -12.55
N ILE A 343 -13.80 -23.21 -11.41
CA ILE A 343 -13.40 -23.82 -10.12
C ILE A 343 -14.61 -24.50 -9.46
N LYS A 344 -14.46 -25.79 -9.23
CA LYS A 344 -15.47 -26.56 -8.50
C LYS A 344 -15.41 -26.27 -7.01
N SER A 345 -16.54 -26.36 -6.33
CA SER A 345 -16.62 -26.12 -4.87
C SER A 345 -15.66 -27.00 -4.06
N ILE A 346 -15.45 -28.26 -4.47
CA ILE A 346 -14.51 -29.18 -3.81
C ILE A 346 -13.05 -28.72 -3.98
N GLU A 347 -12.71 -28.16 -5.13
CA GLU A 347 -11.37 -27.60 -5.40
C GLU A 347 -11.15 -26.34 -4.57
N TYR A 348 -12.13 -25.43 -4.53
CA TYR A 348 -12.07 -24.23 -3.69
C TYR A 348 -11.91 -24.59 -2.21
N LEU A 349 -12.65 -25.55 -1.70
CA LEU A 349 -12.51 -26.03 -0.31
C LEU A 349 -11.12 -26.67 -0.07
N GLY A 350 -10.58 -27.39 -1.05
CA GLY A 350 -9.22 -27.91 -1.03
C GLY A 350 -8.18 -26.79 -0.90
N HIS A 351 -8.35 -25.71 -1.67
CA HIS A 351 -7.49 -24.51 -1.55
C HIS A 351 -7.59 -23.84 -0.18
N GLN A 352 -8.80 -23.71 0.38
CA GLN A 352 -9.00 -23.14 1.73
C GLN A 352 -8.31 -24.01 2.81
N ASN A 353 -8.36 -25.32 2.69
CA ASN A 353 -7.64 -26.20 3.63
C ASN A 353 -6.12 -26.08 3.46
N ARG A 354 -5.63 -25.97 2.21
CA ARG A 354 -4.20 -25.78 1.96
C ARG A 354 -3.69 -24.47 2.55
N LEU A 355 -4.47 -23.37 2.53
CA LEU A 355 -4.09 -22.11 3.20
C LEU A 355 -3.87 -22.30 4.71
N LYS A 356 -4.68 -23.10 5.39
CA LYS A 356 -4.51 -23.39 6.82
C LYS A 356 -3.21 -24.18 7.09
N GLU A 357 -2.88 -25.12 6.21
CA GLU A 357 -1.61 -25.86 6.29
C GLU A 357 -0.40 -24.94 6.09
N LEU A 358 -0.50 -24.01 5.11
CA LEU A 358 0.56 -23.03 4.87
C LEU A 358 0.72 -22.05 6.03
N GLU A 359 -0.36 -21.66 6.71
CA GLU A 359 -0.31 -20.82 7.91
C GLU A 359 0.42 -21.54 9.05
N ILE A 360 0.14 -22.84 9.26
CA ILE A 360 0.83 -23.67 10.25
C ILE A 360 2.32 -23.81 9.90
N LEU A 361 2.64 -24.12 8.63
CA LEU A 361 4.01 -24.18 8.15
C LEU A 361 4.76 -22.88 8.45
N ALA A 362 4.15 -21.74 8.11
CA ALA A 362 4.75 -20.44 8.29
C ALA A 362 4.99 -20.08 9.76
N SER A 363 4.13 -20.54 10.68
CA SER A 363 4.31 -20.30 12.11
C SER A 363 5.64 -20.89 12.65
N ASN A 364 6.07 -22.04 12.11
CA ASN A 364 7.32 -22.70 12.52
C ASN A 364 8.57 -21.86 12.18
N PHE A 365 8.53 -21.01 11.15
CA PHE A 365 9.66 -20.13 10.83
C PHE A 365 9.95 -19.15 11.95
N PHE A 366 8.91 -18.67 12.63
CA PHE A 366 9.01 -17.66 13.69
C PHE A 366 9.37 -18.22 15.06
N GLU A 367 9.52 -19.54 15.20
CA GLU A 367 10.18 -20.15 16.36
C GLU A 367 11.70 -19.86 16.34
N LYS A 368 12.27 -19.72 15.14
CA LYS A 368 13.71 -19.47 14.95
C LYS A 368 14.03 -18.04 14.59
N TYR A 369 13.19 -17.37 13.78
CA TYR A 369 13.47 -16.08 13.20
C TYR A 369 12.55 -14.99 13.75
N ASP A 370 13.08 -13.79 13.89
CA ASP A 370 12.30 -12.61 14.27
C ASP A 370 11.47 -12.09 13.11
N ALA A 371 11.99 -12.17 11.89
CA ALA A 371 11.31 -11.83 10.67
C ALA A 371 11.92 -12.54 9.46
N LEU A 372 11.11 -12.69 8.40
CA LEU A 372 11.54 -13.08 7.08
C LEU A 372 11.74 -11.82 6.23
N VAL A 373 12.76 -11.79 5.38
CA VAL A 373 13.06 -10.62 4.56
C VAL A 373 13.34 -10.99 3.11
N SER A 374 12.85 -10.18 2.18
CA SER A 374 13.08 -10.35 0.74
C SER A 374 12.96 -9.01 -0.01
N PRO A 375 13.36 -8.92 -1.28
CA PRO A 375 12.89 -7.82 -2.12
C PRO A 375 11.36 -7.81 -2.15
N THR A 376 10.73 -6.63 -2.04
CA THR A 376 9.27 -6.54 -2.09
C THR A 376 8.75 -6.90 -3.48
N THR A 377 9.41 -6.40 -4.51
CA THR A 377 9.13 -6.71 -5.91
C THR A 377 10.40 -7.21 -6.57
N ILE A 378 10.26 -8.12 -7.54
CA ILE A 378 11.44 -8.66 -8.27
C ILE A 378 11.98 -7.66 -9.30
N MET A 379 11.26 -6.57 -9.56
CA MET A 379 11.58 -5.55 -10.54
C MET A 379 11.34 -4.14 -10.01
N ARG A 380 11.95 -3.16 -10.66
CA ARG A 380 11.62 -1.74 -10.53
C ARG A 380 10.42 -1.38 -11.43
N ALA A 381 9.90 -0.15 -11.31
CA ALA A 381 8.77 0.32 -12.11
C ALA A 381 9.05 0.26 -13.61
N MET A 382 8.32 -0.60 -14.34
CA MET A 382 8.40 -0.74 -15.78
C MET A 382 7.58 0.35 -16.48
N LYS A 383 7.79 0.54 -17.77
CA LYS A 383 6.97 1.44 -18.59
C LYS A 383 5.56 0.87 -18.73
N VAL A 384 4.57 1.74 -18.73
CA VAL A 384 3.16 1.36 -18.98
C VAL A 384 3.01 0.72 -20.34
N GLU A 385 3.60 1.30 -21.39
CA GLU A 385 3.55 0.78 -22.75
C GLU A 385 4.04 -0.67 -22.89
N ASP A 386 5.10 -1.04 -22.11
CA ASP A 386 5.65 -2.40 -22.11
C ASP A 386 4.72 -3.41 -21.41
N SER A 387 3.78 -2.93 -20.59
CA SER A 387 2.92 -3.76 -19.75
C SER A 387 1.51 -3.93 -20.32
N GLU A 388 1.12 -3.14 -21.31
CA GLU A 388 -0.22 -3.15 -21.90
C GLU A 388 -0.36 -4.13 -23.08
N ILE A 389 0.76 -4.50 -23.71
CA ILE A 389 0.77 -5.35 -24.91
C ILE A 389 1.16 -6.76 -24.47
N ASP A 390 0.36 -7.75 -24.83
CA ASP A 390 0.68 -9.16 -24.59
C ASP A 390 2.07 -9.52 -25.14
N GLY A 391 2.87 -10.18 -24.30
CA GLY A 391 4.25 -10.54 -24.64
C GLY A 391 5.14 -10.67 -23.41
N PRO A 392 6.45 -10.93 -23.59
CA PRO A 392 7.36 -11.20 -22.47
C PRO A 392 7.42 -10.09 -21.43
N LEU A 393 7.29 -8.81 -21.82
CA LEU A 393 7.28 -7.68 -20.88
C LEU A 393 5.96 -7.58 -20.10
N HIS A 394 4.82 -7.89 -20.76
CA HIS A 394 3.55 -8.02 -20.05
C HIS A 394 3.62 -9.15 -19.03
N ASP A 395 4.06 -10.34 -19.44
CA ASP A 395 4.22 -11.49 -18.53
C ASP A 395 5.16 -11.15 -17.38
N ARG A 396 6.26 -10.44 -17.64
CA ARG A 396 7.17 -9.92 -16.63
C ARG A 396 6.44 -9.02 -15.63
N SER A 397 5.60 -8.09 -16.11
CA SER A 397 4.85 -7.16 -15.25
C SER A 397 3.90 -7.87 -14.28
N LEU A 398 3.35 -9.04 -14.69
CA LEU A 398 2.48 -9.86 -13.84
C LEU A 398 3.20 -10.45 -12.64
N LEU A 399 4.54 -10.59 -12.72
CA LEU A 399 5.38 -11.06 -11.62
C LEU A 399 5.64 -10.01 -10.54
N SER A 400 5.10 -8.78 -10.67
CA SER A 400 5.23 -7.74 -9.64
C SER A 400 4.77 -8.18 -8.26
N SER A 401 3.85 -9.16 -8.17
CA SER A 401 3.33 -9.72 -6.92
C SER A 401 4.01 -11.04 -6.48
N ALA A 402 5.04 -11.49 -7.19
CA ALA A 402 5.66 -12.79 -6.94
C ALA A 402 6.15 -12.94 -5.49
N ASN A 403 6.78 -11.91 -4.95
CA ASN A 403 7.35 -11.93 -3.60
C ASN A 403 6.35 -11.51 -2.51
N THR A 404 5.22 -10.90 -2.87
CA THR A 404 4.26 -10.39 -1.88
C THR A 404 3.10 -11.33 -1.61
N GLN A 405 2.61 -12.07 -2.63
CA GLN A 405 1.50 -13.01 -2.49
C GLN A 405 1.73 -14.09 -1.41
N PRO A 406 2.95 -14.67 -1.24
CA PRO A 406 3.16 -15.67 -0.22
C PRO A 406 2.79 -15.19 1.20
N ALA A 407 3.09 -13.95 1.56
CA ALA A 407 2.71 -13.42 2.87
C ALA A 407 1.19 -13.33 3.09
N ASN A 408 0.39 -13.15 2.02
CA ASN A 408 -1.08 -13.20 2.11
C ASN A 408 -1.57 -14.64 2.26
N LEU A 409 -1.04 -15.58 1.46
CA LEU A 409 -1.43 -16.99 1.50
C LEU A 409 -1.04 -17.67 2.82
N PHE A 410 0.06 -17.26 3.41
CA PHE A 410 0.57 -17.77 4.70
C PHE A 410 -0.01 -17.02 5.91
N ASN A 411 -0.96 -16.12 5.67
CA ASN A 411 -1.61 -15.29 6.70
C ASN A 411 -0.63 -14.50 7.58
N LEU A 412 0.41 -13.91 6.98
CA LEU A 412 1.45 -13.13 7.66
C LEU A 412 1.20 -11.63 7.53
N CYS A 413 1.70 -10.82 8.47
CA CYS A 413 1.80 -9.37 8.29
C CYS A 413 3.13 -9.00 7.62
N GLY A 414 3.20 -7.78 7.04
CA GLY A 414 4.42 -7.36 6.38
C GLY A 414 4.47 -5.88 6.08
N ILE A 415 5.69 -5.33 6.06
CA ILE A 415 5.93 -3.92 5.82
C ILE A 415 6.96 -3.73 4.72
N ASN A 416 6.79 -2.70 3.89
CA ASN A 416 7.78 -2.29 2.89
C ASN A 416 8.66 -1.16 3.43
N TYR A 417 9.97 -1.29 3.28
CA TYR A 417 10.98 -0.27 3.52
C TYR A 417 11.79 -0.02 2.25
N PRO A 418 11.87 1.23 1.73
CA PRO A 418 12.63 1.55 0.53
C PRO A 418 14.16 1.49 0.74
N ILE A 419 14.87 0.80 -0.16
CA ILE A 419 16.32 0.59 -0.12
C ILE A 419 17.05 1.07 -1.38
N GLN A 420 16.45 1.91 -2.22
CA GLN A 420 17.06 2.39 -3.48
C GLN A 420 18.43 3.05 -3.31
N ARG A 421 18.77 3.55 -2.11
CA ARG A 421 20.11 4.10 -1.82
C ARG A 421 21.24 3.09 -1.96
N PHE A 422 20.91 1.80 -2.01
CA PHE A 422 21.86 0.71 -2.22
C PHE A 422 21.97 0.27 -3.68
N CYS A 423 21.19 0.84 -4.60
CA CYS A 423 21.33 0.61 -6.03
C CYS A 423 22.67 1.12 -6.55
N SER A 424 23.17 0.55 -7.65
CA SER A 424 24.41 1.02 -8.27
C SER A 424 24.23 2.37 -8.97
N ASP A 425 23.00 2.66 -9.41
CA ASP A 425 22.61 3.90 -10.10
C ASP A 425 22.02 4.99 -9.16
N PHE A 426 22.16 4.86 -7.85
CA PHE A 426 21.51 5.72 -6.86
C PHE A 426 21.72 7.22 -7.09
N ASN A 427 22.92 7.62 -7.51
CA ASN A 427 23.25 9.03 -7.73
C ASN A 427 22.89 9.52 -9.14
N THR A 428 22.11 8.78 -9.90
CA THR A 428 21.69 9.16 -11.25
C THR A 428 20.24 9.64 -11.25
N SER A 429 19.88 10.44 -12.25
CA SER A 429 18.50 10.89 -12.46
C SER A 429 17.54 9.77 -12.90
N THR A 430 18.06 8.58 -13.16
CA THR A 430 17.30 7.39 -13.60
C THR A 430 17.11 6.36 -12.50
N CYS A 431 17.57 6.62 -11.28
CA CYS A 431 17.40 5.72 -10.16
C CYS A 431 15.91 5.62 -9.79
N LEU A 432 15.39 4.41 -9.82
CA LEU A 432 14.03 4.10 -9.42
C LEU A 432 14.02 3.37 -8.07
N PRO A 433 12.93 3.47 -7.29
CA PRO A 433 12.80 2.81 -6.01
C PRO A 433 12.96 1.29 -6.06
N VAL A 434 13.52 0.75 -4.99
CA VAL A 434 13.58 -0.67 -4.67
C VAL A 434 13.08 -0.85 -3.25
N GLY A 435 12.15 -1.79 -3.05
CA GLY A 435 11.59 -2.09 -1.74
C GLY A 435 12.19 -3.35 -1.12
N PHE A 436 12.32 -3.31 0.20
CA PHE A 436 12.69 -4.41 1.06
C PHE A 436 11.50 -4.71 1.97
N GLN A 437 10.94 -5.92 1.90
CA GLN A 437 9.86 -6.30 2.79
C GLN A 437 10.38 -7.04 4.01
N ILE A 438 9.77 -6.71 5.15
CA ILE A 438 9.94 -7.37 6.43
C ILE A 438 8.60 -8.07 6.71
N ILE A 439 8.62 -9.38 6.84
CA ILE A 439 7.44 -10.21 7.04
C ILE A 439 7.53 -10.82 8.44
N CYS A 440 6.48 -10.67 9.23
CA CYS A 440 6.39 -11.23 10.57
C CYS A 440 5.17 -12.17 10.68
N ALA A 441 5.15 -12.94 11.78
CA ALA A 441 4.06 -13.84 12.09
C ALA A 441 2.69 -13.14 12.09
N ASN A 442 1.65 -13.95 11.99
CA ASN A 442 0.28 -13.50 12.22
C ASN A 442 0.16 -12.78 13.58
N ASN A 443 -0.55 -11.66 13.64
CA ASN A 443 -0.70 -10.79 14.81
C ASN A 443 0.60 -10.18 15.38
N ALA A 444 1.68 -10.17 14.58
CA ALA A 444 2.94 -9.53 14.94
C ALA A 444 3.18 -8.18 14.25
N ASP A 445 2.12 -7.46 13.90
CA ASP A 445 2.17 -6.17 13.19
C ASP A 445 3.07 -5.15 13.88
N GLN A 446 2.95 -5.02 15.20
CA GLN A 446 3.80 -4.13 15.98
C GLN A 446 5.28 -4.54 15.93
N LYS A 447 5.59 -5.85 15.88
CA LYS A 447 6.97 -6.33 15.73
C LYS A 447 7.53 -5.96 14.36
N ALA A 448 6.75 -6.14 13.30
CA ALA A 448 7.13 -5.72 11.95
C ALA A 448 7.41 -4.21 11.87
N ILE A 449 6.53 -3.39 12.45
CA ILE A 449 6.70 -1.93 12.52
C ILE A 449 7.95 -1.56 13.31
N LYS A 450 8.20 -2.19 14.47
CA LYS A 450 9.38 -1.90 15.32
C LYS A 450 10.69 -2.28 14.64
N ILE A 451 10.75 -3.42 13.95
CA ILE A 451 11.92 -3.83 13.17
C ILE A 451 12.15 -2.81 12.05
N GLY A 452 11.12 -2.50 11.28
CA GLY A 452 11.20 -1.50 10.23
C GLY A 452 11.68 -0.14 10.72
N LEU A 453 11.13 0.34 11.85
CA LEU A 453 11.53 1.62 12.45
C LEU A 453 13.01 1.60 12.91
N ALA A 454 13.50 0.48 13.44
CA ALA A 454 14.90 0.33 13.79
C ALA A 454 15.81 0.41 12.56
N LEU A 455 15.38 -0.19 11.42
CA LEU A 455 16.08 -0.04 10.13
C LEU A 455 16.05 1.40 9.63
N GLU A 456 14.89 2.06 9.68
CA GLU A 456 14.78 3.47 9.26
C GLU A 456 15.66 4.40 10.09
N LYS A 457 15.77 4.16 11.38
CA LYS A 457 16.62 4.93 12.30
C LYS A 457 18.10 4.76 11.96
N GLU A 458 18.52 3.55 11.60
CA GLU A 458 19.91 3.22 11.28
C GLU A 458 20.30 3.65 9.87
N PHE A 459 19.44 3.39 8.88
CA PHE A 459 19.78 3.59 7.46
C PHE A 459 19.10 4.82 6.84
N GLY A 460 18.25 5.51 7.60
CA GLY A 460 17.61 6.77 7.21
C GLY A 460 16.23 6.59 6.59
N LYS A 461 15.47 7.69 6.60
CA LYS A 461 14.11 7.75 6.06
C LYS A 461 14.07 7.51 4.55
N PRO A 462 12.92 7.07 4.02
CA PRO A 462 12.69 7.01 2.58
C PRO A 462 13.00 8.36 1.89
N ILE A 463 13.57 8.28 0.69
CA ILE A 463 13.80 9.44 -0.16
C ILE A 463 12.56 9.62 -1.03
N LEU A 464 12.09 10.84 -1.15
CA LEU A 464 10.90 11.16 -1.94
C LEU A 464 11.28 11.75 -3.30
N PRO A 465 10.43 11.60 -4.33
CA PRO A 465 10.68 12.15 -5.65
C PRO A 465 10.54 13.68 -5.66
N ASP A 466 11.26 14.34 -6.59
CA ASP A 466 11.00 15.74 -6.92
C ASP A 466 9.78 15.84 -7.86
N VAL A 467 8.69 16.36 -7.34
CA VAL A 467 7.43 16.50 -8.08
C VAL A 467 7.28 17.83 -8.82
N ASN A 468 8.23 18.77 -8.69
CA ASN A 468 8.17 20.04 -9.40
C ASN A 468 8.19 19.87 -10.93
N ALA A 469 8.79 18.78 -11.39
CA ALA A 469 8.82 18.43 -12.81
C ALA A 469 7.45 18.01 -13.39
N PHE A 470 6.41 17.91 -12.55
CA PHE A 470 5.02 17.65 -12.94
C PHE A 470 4.13 18.90 -12.88
N LEU A 471 4.71 20.07 -12.60
CA LEU A 471 4.04 21.37 -12.75
C LEU A 471 4.11 21.81 -14.21
N ASP A 472 2.98 22.09 -14.83
CA ASP A 472 2.88 22.70 -16.15
C ASP A 472 2.74 24.23 -16.07
#